data_b5edb8f1f9dc76df373e922811e22860
#
_entry.id   b5edb8f1f9dc76df373e922811e22860
#
_cell.length_a   1.000
_cell.length_b   1.000
_cell.length_c   1.000
_cell.angle_alpha   90.00
_cell.angle_beta   90.00
_cell.angle_gamma   90.00
#
_symmetry.space_group_name_H-M   'P 1'
#
loop_
_entity.id
_entity.type
_entity.pdbx_description
1 polymer ?
#
loop_
_entity_poly.entity_id
_entity_poly.type
_entity_poly.pdbx_seq_one_letter_code
_entity_poly.pdbx_strand_id
1 'polypeptide(L)'
;PSNAWQGTYGDMITLMLCFFVMLYNPSEVDVTQLATITQSLQMNETETTSGGMSLSAGRLSDLGNNINSLPSMEKGKSLGLAKKKAVSLFAPDIKSARITVTSDERGLVITLASDSFFAEGSATLDIDQTRDTLLRLSEFFKSSDMKGRRFRIEGHTDNVPVSADSEFLSNWELSTARATNVLHYLADFGVDENKFSVAGYADTRPRFSNDTPEARAYNRRVDIIILDEGHF
;
A
#
# COMPACT_ATOMS: atom_id res chain seq x y z
N PRO A 1 -16.50 -60.64 9.38
CA PRO A 1 -15.49 -59.84 8.67
C PRO A 1 -15.78 -58.38 8.92
N SER A 2 -14.95 -57.82 9.73
CA SER A 2 -15.14 -56.44 10.23
C SER A 2 -14.74 -55.46 9.16
N ASN A 3 -15.66 -54.55 8.79
CA ASN A 3 -15.37 -53.40 7.92
C ASN A 3 -14.59 -52.29 8.69
N ALA A 4 -13.93 -52.64 9.77
CA ALA A 4 -13.19 -51.72 10.61
C ALA A 4 -12.08 -50.96 9.84
N TRP A 5 -11.50 -51.56 8.81
CA TRP A 5 -10.51 -50.92 7.94
C TRP A 5 -11.07 -49.77 7.11
N GLN A 6 -12.39 -49.75 6.81
CA GLN A 6 -13.05 -48.69 6.06
C GLN A 6 -13.07 -47.38 6.86
N GLY A 7 -13.21 -47.47 8.20
CA GLY A 7 -13.17 -46.30 9.06
C GLY A 7 -11.78 -45.62 9.08
N THR A 8 -10.72 -46.44 9.21
CA THR A 8 -9.33 -45.92 9.19
C THR A 8 -8.92 -45.41 7.80
N TYR A 9 -9.41 -46.05 6.73
CA TYR A 9 -9.18 -45.59 5.36
C TYR A 9 -9.90 -44.26 5.08
N GLY A 10 -11.15 -44.12 5.53
CA GLY A 10 -11.89 -42.88 5.41
C GLY A 10 -11.23 -41.71 6.16
N ASP A 11 -10.74 -41.97 7.37
CA ASP A 11 -10.03 -40.97 8.17
C ASP A 11 -8.73 -40.48 7.48
N MET A 12 -7.96 -41.42 6.94
CA MET A 12 -6.74 -41.10 6.20
C MET A 12 -7.02 -40.28 4.94
N ILE A 13 -8.08 -40.57 4.18
CA ILE A 13 -8.46 -39.84 2.97
C ILE A 13 -8.95 -38.42 3.35
N THR A 14 -9.72 -38.26 4.42
CA THR A 14 -10.21 -36.96 4.86
C THR A 14 -9.08 -36.06 5.35
N LEU A 15 -8.11 -36.60 6.07
CA LEU A 15 -6.91 -35.87 6.46
C LEU A 15 -6.07 -35.44 5.25
N MET A 16 -5.93 -36.32 4.26
CA MET A 16 -5.23 -36.04 3.02
C MET A 16 -5.95 -34.98 2.18
N LEU A 17 -7.29 -35.02 2.13
CA LEU A 17 -8.12 -34.00 1.49
C LEU A 17 -7.96 -32.65 2.17
N CYS A 18 -8.03 -32.60 3.50
CA CYS A 18 -7.81 -31.36 4.28
C CYS A 18 -6.42 -30.78 4.02
N PHE A 19 -5.39 -31.61 3.94
CA PHE A 19 -4.04 -31.22 3.61
C PHE A 19 -3.96 -30.58 2.20
N PHE A 20 -4.54 -31.21 1.19
CA PHE A 20 -4.58 -30.64 -0.17
C PHE A 20 -5.42 -29.37 -0.25
N VAL A 21 -6.53 -29.26 0.48
CA VAL A 21 -7.33 -28.04 0.53
C VAL A 21 -6.56 -26.90 1.21
N MET A 22 -5.76 -27.19 2.25
CA MET A 22 -4.89 -26.17 2.87
C MET A 22 -3.74 -25.76 1.96
N LEU A 23 -3.21 -26.64 1.13
CA LEU A 23 -2.19 -26.32 0.13
C LEU A 23 -2.78 -25.64 -1.11
N TYR A 24 -4.08 -25.80 -1.36
CA TYR A 24 -4.78 -25.10 -2.41
C TYR A 24 -5.00 -23.65 -1.97
N ASN A 25 -3.96 -22.85 -2.17
CA ASN A 25 -4.04 -21.40 -2.07
C ASN A 25 -4.44 -20.87 -3.46
N PRO A 26 -5.70 -20.46 -3.69
CA PRO A 26 -6.09 -19.75 -4.89
C PRO A 26 -5.64 -18.28 -4.76
N SER A 27 -4.36 -18.06 -4.41
CA SER A 27 -3.76 -16.78 -4.65
C SER A 27 -3.89 -16.52 -6.15
N GLU A 28 -4.53 -15.45 -6.50
CA GLU A 28 -4.80 -15.00 -7.85
C GLU A 28 -3.58 -15.31 -8.73
N VAL A 29 -3.76 -16.30 -9.61
CA VAL A 29 -2.75 -16.60 -10.63
C VAL A 29 -2.67 -15.33 -11.45
N ASP A 30 -1.59 -14.60 -11.29
CA ASP A 30 -1.38 -13.33 -11.97
C ASP A 30 -1.48 -13.61 -13.47
N VAL A 31 -2.58 -13.12 -14.08
CA VAL A 31 -2.91 -13.36 -15.49
C VAL A 31 -1.75 -12.88 -16.37
N THR A 32 -0.94 -11.94 -15.88
CA THR A 32 0.27 -11.45 -16.52
C THR A 32 1.37 -12.51 -16.57
N GLN A 33 1.50 -13.35 -15.55
CA GLN A 33 2.47 -14.45 -15.54
C GLN A 33 2.06 -15.56 -16.52
N LEU A 34 0.76 -15.88 -16.61
CA LEU A 34 0.24 -16.81 -17.61
C LEU A 34 0.41 -16.29 -19.03
N ALA A 35 0.15 -14.99 -19.26
CA ALA A 35 0.36 -14.36 -20.57
C ALA A 35 1.83 -14.41 -21.00
N THR A 36 2.77 -14.21 -20.07
CA THR A 36 4.22 -14.27 -20.33
C THR A 36 4.66 -15.69 -20.69
N ILE A 37 4.13 -16.70 -20.00
CA ILE A 37 4.44 -18.11 -20.29
C ILE A 37 3.86 -18.52 -21.64
N THR A 38 2.62 -18.13 -21.96
CA THR A 38 2.02 -18.42 -23.27
C THR A 38 2.74 -17.69 -24.42
N GLN A 39 3.16 -16.44 -24.20
CA GLN A 39 3.92 -15.70 -25.21
C GLN A 39 5.31 -16.32 -25.46
N SER A 40 6.00 -16.79 -24.43
CA SER A 40 7.28 -17.47 -24.56
C SER A 40 7.15 -18.84 -25.27
N LEU A 41 5.99 -19.50 -25.14
CA LEU A 41 5.70 -20.74 -25.85
C LEU A 41 5.32 -20.49 -27.32
N GLN A 42 4.60 -19.40 -27.63
CA GLN A 42 4.18 -19.07 -29.00
C GLN A 42 5.31 -18.51 -29.88
N MET A 43 6.33 -17.89 -29.31
CA MET A 43 7.50 -17.42 -30.08
C MET A 43 8.36 -18.54 -30.64
N ASN A 44 8.07 -19.79 -30.32
CA ASN A 44 8.86 -20.94 -30.73
C ASN A 44 8.29 -21.70 -31.96
N GLU A 45 7.17 -21.22 -32.56
CA GLU A 45 6.56 -21.90 -33.71
C GLU A 45 7.08 -21.49 -35.07
N THR A 46 7.99 -20.51 -35.20
CA THR A 46 8.46 -19.99 -36.50
C THR A 46 9.81 -20.53 -36.97
N GLU A 47 10.48 -21.42 -36.22
CA GLU A 47 11.66 -22.14 -36.76
C GLU A 47 11.56 -23.63 -36.49
N THR A 48 10.96 -24.34 -37.45
CA THR A 48 11.02 -25.79 -37.57
C THR A 48 12.43 -26.22 -37.97
N THR A 49 13.08 -27.05 -37.16
CA THR A 49 13.67 -28.31 -37.62
C THR A 49 14.17 -29.14 -36.40
N SER A 50 13.55 -30.32 -36.25
CA SER A 50 14.12 -31.58 -35.77
C SER A 50 14.95 -31.61 -34.47
N GLY A 51 14.42 -32.29 -33.46
CA GLY A 51 15.21 -32.88 -32.35
C GLY A 51 14.78 -32.42 -30.96
N GLY A 52 14.48 -33.37 -30.09
CA GLY A 52 13.96 -33.24 -28.74
C GLY A 52 14.43 -32.03 -27.94
N MET A 53 13.48 -31.28 -27.41
CA MET A 53 13.72 -30.08 -26.62
C MET A 53 14.19 -30.44 -25.21
N SER A 54 15.48 -30.51 -25.02
CA SER A 54 16.10 -30.26 -23.72
C SER A 54 16.31 -28.73 -23.60
N LEU A 55 15.58 -28.07 -22.73
CA LEU A 55 15.87 -26.69 -22.37
C LEU A 55 17.30 -26.62 -21.82
N SER A 56 18.21 -26.01 -22.56
CA SER A 56 19.57 -25.82 -22.07
C SER A 56 19.57 -24.93 -20.84
N ALA A 57 20.42 -25.23 -19.85
CA ALA A 57 20.54 -24.48 -18.61
C ALA A 57 20.75 -22.97 -18.83
N GLY A 58 21.33 -22.56 -19.96
CA GLY A 58 21.49 -21.17 -20.36
C GLY A 58 20.17 -20.45 -20.66
N ARG A 59 19.21 -21.13 -21.31
CA ARG A 59 17.88 -20.54 -21.61
C ARG A 59 17.01 -20.38 -20.37
N LEU A 60 17.14 -21.28 -19.38
CA LEU A 60 16.48 -21.13 -18.07
C LEU A 60 17.04 -19.96 -17.28
N SER A 61 18.35 -19.71 -17.38
CA SER A 61 19.00 -18.54 -16.79
C SER A 61 18.55 -17.23 -17.44
N ASP A 62 18.43 -17.20 -18.77
CA ASP A 62 17.94 -16.04 -19.51
C ASP A 62 16.45 -15.77 -19.24
N LEU A 63 15.62 -16.82 -19.09
CA LEU A 63 14.24 -16.68 -18.64
C LEU A 63 14.15 -16.10 -17.22
N GLY A 64 15.00 -16.59 -16.30
CA GLY A 64 15.09 -16.08 -14.94
C GLY A 64 15.53 -14.61 -14.88
N ASN A 65 16.44 -14.20 -15.75
CA ASN A 65 16.87 -12.82 -15.85
C ASN A 65 15.80 -11.92 -16.50
N ASN A 66 15.10 -12.41 -17.53
CA ASN A 66 13.98 -11.66 -18.15
C ASN A 66 12.80 -11.48 -17.19
N ILE A 67 12.47 -12.48 -16.35
CA ILE A 67 11.44 -12.34 -15.32
C ILE A 67 11.86 -11.29 -14.28
N ASN A 68 13.13 -11.23 -13.92
CA ASN A 68 13.66 -10.22 -13.00
C ASN A 68 13.69 -8.79 -13.58
N SER A 69 13.66 -8.65 -14.91
CA SER A 69 13.65 -7.37 -15.62
C SER A 69 12.26 -6.92 -16.09
N LEU A 70 11.20 -7.66 -15.75
CA LEU A 70 9.83 -7.21 -16.05
C LEU A 70 9.56 -5.88 -15.32
N PRO A 71 9.04 -4.87 -16.02
CA PRO A 71 8.76 -3.56 -15.44
C PRO A 71 7.89 -3.62 -14.16
N SER A 72 6.96 -4.57 -14.09
CA SER A 72 6.12 -4.80 -12.90
C SER A 72 6.91 -5.31 -11.68
N MET A 73 7.93 -6.15 -11.88
CA MET A 73 8.78 -6.62 -10.79
C MET A 73 9.79 -5.56 -10.32
N GLU A 74 10.32 -4.77 -11.23
CA GLU A 74 11.17 -3.63 -10.88
C GLU A 74 10.39 -2.58 -10.10
N LYS A 75 9.12 -2.33 -10.50
CA LYS A 75 8.19 -1.43 -9.80
C LYS A 75 7.88 -1.93 -8.39
N GLY A 76 7.53 -3.19 -8.22
CA GLY A 76 7.30 -3.79 -6.91
C GLY A 76 8.54 -3.77 -6.02
N LYS A 77 9.73 -4.00 -6.58
CA LYS A 77 11.01 -3.87 -5.85
C LYS A 77 11.28 -2.42 -5.43
N SER A 78 11.02 -1.45 -6.30
CA SER A 78 11.24 -0.02 -5.99
C SER A 78 10.30 0.48 -4.89
N LEU A 79 9.04 0.06 -4.89
CA LEU A 79 8.08 0.38 -3.83
C LEU A 79 8.44 -0.31 -2.51
N GLY A 80 8.94 -1.55 -2.58
CA GLY A 80 9.45 -2.29 -1.41
C GLY A 80 10.68 -1.63 -0.77
N LEU A 81 11.59 -1.09 -1.58
CA LEU A 81 12.74 -0.32 -1.09
C LEU A 81 12.29 1.01 -0.48
N ALA A 82 11.37 1.71 -1.13
CA ALA A 82 10.77 2.94 -0.60
C ALA A 82 10.09 2.68 0.76
N LYS A 83 9.35 1.58 0.90
CA LYS A 83 8.75 1.17 2.17
C LYS A 83 9.78 0.94 3.27
N LYS A 84 10.85 0.19 2.98
CA LYS A 84 11.94 -0.06 3.96
C LYS A 84 12.59 1.25 4.40
N LYS A 85 12.85 2.15 3.45
CA LYS A 85 13.42 3.47 3.72
C LYS A 85 12.48 4.33 4.57
N ALA A 86 11.18 4.35 4.24
CA ALA A 86 10.16 5.05 5.02
C ALA A 86 10.08 4.52 6.46
N VAL A 87 10.01 3.19 6.64
CA VAL A 87 9.98 2.58 7.98
C VAL A 87 11.23 2.92 8.79
N SER A 88 12.40 2.91 8.16
CA SER A 88 13.66 3.28 8.84
C SER A 88 13.69 4.77 9.22
N LEU A 89 13.26 5.65 8.30
CA LEU A 89 13.27 7.10 8.51
C LEU A 89 12.27 7.55 9.57
N PHE A 90 11.09 6.94 9.59
CA PHE A 90 10.00 7.26 10.53
C PHE A 90 9.95 6.34 11.75
N ALA A 91 10.99 5.53 12.00
CA ALA A 91 11.00 4.60 13.13
C ALA A 91 10.66 5.24 14.49
N PRO A 92 11.11 6.47 14.85
CA PRO A 92 10.72 7.13 16.08
C PRO A 92 9.21 7.44 16.12
N ASP A 93 8.66 7.95 15.01
CA ASP A 93 7.26 8.34 14.90
C ASP A 93 6.32 7.12 14.83
N ILE A 94 6.81 6.01 14.27
CA ILE A 94 6.08 4.73 14.28
C ILE A 94 5.99 4.17 15.71
N LYS A 95 7.08 4.24 16.48
CA LYS A 95 7.08 3.78 17.88
C LYS A 95 6.14 4.59 18.76
N SER A 96 5.97 5.88 18.48
CA SER A 96 5.03 6.76 19.20
C SER A 96 3.61 6.74 18.61
N ALA A 97 3.32 5.85 17.67
CA ALA A 97 2.04 5.73 16.97
C ALA A 97 1.56 7.01 16.25
N ARG A 98 2.46 7.97 15.99
CA ARG A 98 2.16 9.21 15.25
C ARG A 98 2.08 8.96 13.75
N ILE A 99 2.92 8.05 13.25
CA ILE A 99 2.96 7.63 11.83
C ILE A 99 2.78 6.12 11.74
N THR A 100 2.05 5.70 10.71
CA THR A 100 1.98 4.29 10.29
C THR A 100 2.35 4.18 8.81
N VAL A 101 3.14 3.18 8.45
CA VAL A 101 3.56 2.92 7.06
C VAL A 101 3.01 1.57 6.62
N THR A 102 2.07 1.58 5.69
CA THR A 102 1.42 0.39 5.13
C THR A 102 1.54 0.36 3.62
N SER A 103 1.14 -0.72 2.99
CA SER A 103 1.00 -0.81 1.53
C SER A 103 -0.38 -1.37 1.23
N ASP A 104 -1.05 -0.79 0.25
CA ASP A 104 -2.31 -1.28 -0.29
C ASP A 104 -2.23 -1.36 -1.83
N GLU A 105 -3.37 -1.64 -2.49
CA GLU A 105 -3.45 -1.76 -3.95
C GLU A 105 -3.11 -0.44 -4.68
N ARG A 106 -3.28 0.70 -4.03
CA ARG A 106 -2.99 2.03 -4.58
C ARG A 106 -1.50 2.37 -4.53
N GLY A 107 -0.75 1.75 -3.61
CA GLY A 107 0.66 1.99 -3.43
C GLY A 107 1.13 1.95 -1.98
N LEU A 108 2.13 2.76 -1.66
CA LEU A 108 2.66 2.92 -0.30
C LEU A 108 1.92 4.03 0.42
N VAL A 109 1.32 3.72 1.58
CA VAL A 109 0.53 4.66 2.39
C VAL A 109 1.30 5.03 3.66
N ILE A 110 1.51 6.31 3.84
CA ILE A 110 2.03 6.90 5.08
C ILE A 110 0.86 7.60 5.76
N THR A 111 0.43 7.07 6.89
CA THR A 111 -0.68 7.60 7.68
C THR A 111 -0.17 8.47 8.81
N LEU A 112 -0.68 9.68 8.91
CA LEU A 112 -0.47 10.62 10.01
C LEU A 112 -1.67 10.58 10.94
N ALA A 113 -1.47 10.28 12.24
CA ALA A 113 -2.52 10.34 13.24
C ALA A 113 -2.92 11.79 13.47
N SER A 114 -4.17 12.18 13.12
CA SER A 114 -4.59 13.59 13.19
C SER A 114 -4.39 14.22 14.56
N ASP A 115 -4.67 13.48 15.62
CA ASP A 115 -4.56 13.98 17.01
C ASP A 115 -3.11 14.34 17.41
N SER A 116 -2.12 13.87 16.66
CA SER A 116 -0.70 14.18 16.87
C SER A 116 -0.19 15.32 15.99
N PHE A 117 -0.90 15.68 14.95
CA PHE A 117 -0.48 16.67 13.96
C PHE A 117 -1.34 17.93 13.96
N PHE A 118 -2.58 17.85 14.44
CA PHE A 118 -3.53 18.97 14.42
C PHE A 118 -4.12 19.18 15.80
N ALA A 119 -4.45 20.43 16.11
CA ALA A 119 -5.28 20.71 17.26
C ALA A 119 -6.69 20.11 17.10
N GLU A 120 -7.35 19.82 18.21
CA GLU A 120 -8.70 19.23 18.20
C GLU A 120 -9.67 20.13 17.44
N GLY A 121 -10.47 19.54 16.53
CA GLY A 121 -11.43 20.26 15.70
C GLY A 121 -10.83 21.23 14.67
N SER A 122 -9.50 21.36 14.59
CA SER A 122 -8.80 22.28 13.71
C SER A 122 -8.08 21.58 12.55
N ALA A 123 -7.78 22.33 11.50
CA ALA A 123 -6.88 21.95 10.43
C ALA A 123 -5.49 22.58 10.55
N THR A 124 -5.26 23.37 11.61
CA THR A 124 -3.94 24.00 11.86
C THR A 124 -2.97 22.95 12.38
N LEU A 125 -1.81 22.83 11.71
CA LEU A 125 -0.74 21.94 12.11
C LEU A 125 -0.06 22.44 13.41
N ASP A 126 0.16 21.54 14.35
CA ASP A 126 1.01 21.80 15.53
C ASP A 126 2.48 21.73 15.09
N ILE A 127 3.01 22.87 14.69
CA ILE A 127 4.34 23.01 14.11
C ILE A 127 5.42 22.72 15.13
N ASP A 128 5.23 23.12 16.38
CA ASP A 128 6.23 22.93 17.42
C ASP A 128 6.52 21.46 17.68
N GLN A 129 5.49 20.61 17.61
CA GLN A 129 5.62 19.18 17.82
C GLN A 129 5.87 18.35 16.55
N THR A 130 5.52 18.87 15.37
CA THR A 130 5.48 18.08 14.13
C THR A 130 6.52 18.49 13.10
N ARG A 131 7.20 19.64 13.29
CA ARG A 131 8.17 20.18 12.33
C ARG A 131 9.22 19.19 11.88
N ASP A 132 9.86 18.49 12.81
CA ASP A 132 10.93 17.53 12.49
C ASP A 132 10.40 16.35 11.67
N THR A 133 9.19 15.90 11.97
CA THR A 133 8.54 14.82 11.24
C THR A 133 8.17 15.27 9.83
N LEU A 134 7.63 16.48 9.67
CA LEU A 134 7.26 17.05 8.37
C LEU A 134 8.50 17.36 7.52
N LEU A 135 9.61 17.79 8.12
CA LEU A 135 10.89 17.92 7.44
C LEU A 135 11.38 16.59 6.88
N ARG A 136 11.37 15.53 7.71
CA ARG A 136 11.74 14.18 7.24
C ARG A 136 10.82 13.68 6.12
N LEU A 137 9.51 13.96 6.20
CA LEU A 137 8.57 13.67 5.12
C LEU A 137 8.95 14.40 3.84
N SER A 138 9.25 15.69 3.92
CA SER A 138 9.65 16.48 2.75
C SER A 138 10.94 15.97 2.11
N GLU A 139 11.94 15.61 2.91
CA GLU A 139 13.19 14.99 2.44
C GLU A 139 12.95 13.65 1.77
N PHE A 140 12.06 12.83 2.34
CA PHE A 140 11.66 11.57 1.75
C PHE A 140 11.03 11.77 0.37
N PHE A 141 10.08 12.70 0.22
CA PHE A 141 9.42 12.97 -1.08
C PHE A 141 10.35 13.64 -2.11
N LYS A 142 11.37 14.36 -1.68
CA LYS A 142 12.40 14.93 -2.56
C LYS A 142 13.47 13.92 -2.99
N SER A 143 13.52 12.76 -2.35
CA SER A 143 14.55 11.76 -2.63
C SER A 143 14.46 11.21 -4.06
N SER A 144 15.59 10.70 -4.57
CA SER A 144 15.69 10.12 -5.92
C SER A 144 14.70 8.98 -6.17
N ASP A 145 14.37 8.23 -5.11
CA ASP A 145 13.45 7.10 -5.17
C ASP A 145 11.99 7.52 -5.46
N MET A 146 11.69 8.81 -5.22
CA MET A 146 10.38 9.42 -5.47
C MET A 146 10.31 10.18 -6.79
N LYS A 147 11.40 10.19 -7.57
CA LYS A 147 11.45 10.87 -8.86
C LYS A 147 10.47 10.21 -9.85
N GLY A 148 9.59 11.01 -10.44
CA GLY A 148 8.58 10.53 -11.40
C GLY A 148 7.31 9.95 -10.78
N ARG A 149 7.24 9.83 -9.45
CA ARG A 149 6.03 9.36 -8.76
C ARG A 149 5.03 10.49 -8.54
N ARG A 150 3.76 10.12 -8.45
CA ARG A 150 2.67 10.98 -8.05
C ARG A 150 2.17 10.59 -6.67
N PHE A 151 1.55 11.55 -6.01
CA PHE A 151 1.13 11.41 -4.63
C PHE A 151 -0.32 11.86 -4.48
N ARG A 152 -1.00 11.29 -3.48
CA ARG A 152 -2.32 11.75 -3.08
C ARG A 152 -2.36 11.90 -1.58
N ILE A 153 -2.92 13.01 -1.12
CA ILE A 153 -3.18 13.26 0.30
C ILE A 153 -4.67 13.14 0.55
N GLU A 154 -5.05 12.24 1.44
CA GLU A 154 -6.44 11.95 1.77
C GLU A 154 -6.70 12.30 3.24
N GLY A 155 -7.66 13.20 3.50
CA GLY A 155 -8.11 13.55 4.85
C GLY A 155 -9.32 12.73 5.26
N HIS A 156 -9.32 12.27 6.51
CA HIS A 156 -10.40 11.48 7.10
C HIS A 156 -10.72 11.99 8.51
N THR A 157 -11.98 11.91 8.89
CA THR A 157 -12.47 12.20 10.25
C THR A 157 -13.11 10.94 10.85
N ASP A 158 -13.50 11.01 12.08
CA ASP A 158 -14.48 10.11 12.67
C ASP A 158 -15.91 10.59 12.33
N ASN A 159 -16.93 9.91 12.88
CA ASN A 159 -18.35 10.22 12.69
C ASN A 159 -18.88 11.30 13.63
N VAL A 160 -18.05 11.90 14.47
CA VAL A 160 -18.46 13.00 15.36
C VAL A 160 -18.58 14.26 14.51
N PRO A 161 -19.73 14.94 14.51
CA PRO A 161 -19.87 16.20 13.80
C PRO A 161 -18.90 17.25 14.34
N VAL A 162 -18.45 18.14 13.46
CA VAL A 162 -17.67 19.32 13.88
C VAL A 162 -18.45 20.16 14.88
N SER A 163 -17.75 20.80 15.83
CA SER A 163 -18.38 21.69 16.80
C SER A 163 -19.08 22.87 16.12
N ALA A 164 -20.17 23.35 16.73
CA ALA A 164 -20.87 24.53 16.24
C ALA A 164 -20.00 25.80 16.21
N ASP A 165 -18.98 25.87 17.06
CA ASP A 165 -18.01 26.96 17.10
C ASP A 165 -16.81 26.74 16.16
N SER A 166 -16.80 25.67 15.37
CA SER A 166 -15.74 25.37 14.41
C SER A 166 -15.78 26.34 13.22
N GLU A 167 -14.63 26.67 12.66
CA GLU A 167 -14.52 27.38 11.38
C GLU A 167 -15.02 26.54 10.19
N PHE A 168 -15.19 25.22 10.38
CA PHE A 168 -15.66 24.28 9.35
C PHE A 168 -17.12 23.94 9.54
N LEU A 169 -17.88 23.94 8.45
CA LEU A 169 -19.32 23.62 8.47
C LEU A 169 -19.58 22.12 8.54
N SER A 170 -18.60 21.29 8.16
CA SER A 170 -18.77 19.83 8.09
C SER A 170 -17.43 19.10 8.18
N ASN A 171 -17.50 17.80 8.46
CA ASN A 171 -16.36 16.90 8.42
C ASN A 171 -15.70 16.82 7.02
N TRP A 172 -16.45 17.11 5.95
CA TRP A 172 -15.93 17.19 4.59
C TRP A 172 -14.93 18.34 4.44
N GLU A 173 -15.27 19.49 4.93
CA GLU A 173 -14.40 20.67 4.89
C GLU A 173 -13.18 20.50 5.78
N LEU A 174 -13.40 20.03 7.02
CA LEU A 174 -12.32 19.78 7.96
C LEU A 174 -11.30 18.76 7.39
N SER A 175 -11.78 17.64 6.85
CA SER A 175 -10.89 16.62 6.29
C SER A 175 -10.11 17.12 5.08
N THR A 176 -10.76 17.90 4.19
CA THR A 176 -10.11 18.49 3.02
C THR A 176 -9.09 19.54 3.44
N ALA A 177 -9.42 20.41 4.38
CA ALA A 177 -8.52 21.44 4.89
C ALA A 177 -7.27 20.83 5.54
N ARG A 178 -7.40 19.76 6.34
CA ARG A 178 -6.26 19.04 6.91
C ARG A 178 -5.33 18.50 5.84
N ALA A 179 -5.87 17.85 4.82
CA ALA A 179 -5.08 17.30 3.73
C ALA A 179 -4.38 18.42 2.92
N THR A 180 -5.06 19.54 2.69
CA THR A 180 -4.50 20.71 1.98
C THR A 180 -3.39 21.38 2.80
N ASN A 181 -3.56 21.52 4.11
CA ASN A 181 -2.53 22.14 4.96
C ASN A 181 -1.27 21.27 5.07
N VAL A 182 -1.40 19.94 5.05
CA VAL A 182 -0.23 19.05 4.92
C VAL A 182 0.50 19.31 3.60
N LEU A 183 -0.23 19.43 2.47
CA LEU A 183 0.39 19.74 1.19
C LEU A 183 1.14 21.07 1.21
N HIS A 184 0.49 22.13 1.68
CA HIS A 184 1.13 23.47 1.76
C HIS A 184 2.41 23.43 2.58
N TYR A 185 2.38 22.73 3.71
CA TYR A 185 3.55 22.61 4.56
C TYR A 185 4.70 21.82 3.89
N LEU A 186 4.38 20.77 3.15
CA LEU A 186 5.38 20.05 2.37
C LEU A 186 5.94 20.91 1.23
N ALA A 187 5.10 21.73 0.59
CA ALA A 187 5.50 22.67 -0.45
C ALA A 187 6.43 23.76 0.10
N ASP A 188 6.16 24.30 1.29
CA ASP A 188 7.03 25.26 1.99
C ASP A 188 8.42 24.67 2.26
N PHE A 189 8.53 23.37 2.44
CA PHE A 189 9.81 22.66 2.52
C PHE A 189 10.40 22.26 1.16
N GLY A 190 9.83 22.76 0.07
CA GLY A 190 10.36 22.61 -1.28
C GLY A 190 10.00 21.28 -1.96
N VAL A 191 8.91 20.65 -1.55
CA VAL A 191 8.31 19.52 -2.30
C VAL A 191 7.48 20.09 -3.46
N ASP A 192 7.58 19.47 -4.65
CA ASP A 192 6.86 19.89 -5.85
C ASP A 192 5.36 19.53 -5.73
N GLU A 193 4.53 20.54 -5.46
CA GLU A 193 3.08 20.39 -5.29
C GLU A 193 2.35 19.85 -6.53
N ASN A 194 2.91 20.07 -7.75
CA ASN A 194 2.31 19.58 -8.98
C ASN A 194 2.25 18.06 -9.08
N LYS A 195 2.96 17.36 -8.21
CA LYS A 195 2.93 15.91 -8.11
C LYS A 195 1.85 15.38 -7.19
N PHE A 196 1.13 16.27 -6.50
CA PHE A 196 0.15 15.91 -5.50
C PHE A 196 -1.28 16.13 -5.97
N SER A 197 -2.18 15.29 -5.49
CA SER A 197 -3.62 15.50 -5.49
C SER A 197 -4.14 15.44 -4.06
N VAL A 198 -5.19 16.19 -3.76
CA VAL A 198 -5.79 16.27 -2.42
C VAL A 198 -7.24 15.82 -2.49
N ALA A 199 -7.69 15.07 -1.48
CA ALA A 199 -9.06 14.65 -1.31
C ALA A 199 -9.47 14.65 0.16
N GLY A 200 -10.71 15.05 0.46
CA GLY A 200 -11.33 14.87 1.77
C GLY A 200 -12.43 13.83 1.68
N TYR A 201 -12.50 12.94 2.64
CA TYR A 201 -13.48 11.85 2.68
C TYR A 201 -14.38 11.89 3.92
N ALA A 202 -14.21 12.87 4.78
CA ALA A 202 -14.93 12.90 6.05
C ALA A 202 -14.87 11.55 6.78
N ASP A 203 -16.00 11.04 7.26
CA ASP A 203 -16.16 9.76 7.96
C ASP A 203 -16.59 8.60 7.03
N THR A 204 -16.61 8.82 5.71
CA THR A 204 -17.15 7.84 4.73
C THR A 204 -16.25 6.64 4.50
N ARG A 205 -14.96 6.71 4.90
CA ARG A 205 -13.97 5.64 4.74
C ARG A 205 -13.29 5.30 6.06
N PRO A 206 -14.03 4.77 7.05
CA PRO A 206 -13.44 4.41 8.32
C PRO A 206 -12.52 3.18 8.18
N ARG A 207 -11.42 3.15 8.93
CA ARG A 207 -10.57 1.96 9.07
C ARG A 207 -11.09 1.00 10.13
N PHE A 208 -11.70 1.56 11.17
CA PHE A 208 -12.29 0.83 12.29
C PHE A 208 -13.71 1.32 12.52
N SER A 209 -14.51 0.50 13.21
CA SER A 209 -15.84 0.96 13.67
C SER A 209 -15.71 2.22 14.53
N ASN A 210 -16.65 3.16 14.41
CA ASN A 210 -16.67 4.40 15.19
C ASN A 210 -17.24 4.23 16.61
N ASP A 211 -17.39 2.99 17.11
CA ASP A 211 -18.11 2.69 18.36
C ASP A 211 -17.31 3.13 19.59
N THR A 212 -15.98 3.01 19.56
CA THR A 212 -15.14 3.38 20.72
C THR A 212 -14.30 4.62 20.42
N PRO A 213 -13.94 5.41 21.45
CA PRO A 213 -13.08 6.58 21.28
C PRO A 213 -11.73 6.24 20.64
N GLU A 214 -11.14 5.10 21.03
CA GLU A 214 -9.87 4.62 20.51
C GLU A 214 -9.97 4.30 19.02
N ALA A 215 -11.04 3.62 18.59
CA ALA A 215 -11.27 3.30 17.18
C ALA A 215 -11.51 4.57 16.36
N ARG A 216 -12.22 5.56 16.91
CA ARG A 216 -12.39 6.88 16.28
C ARG A 216 -11.05 7.60 16.09
N ALA A 217 -10.14 7.51 17.06
CA ALA A 217 -8.80 8.11 16.94
C ALA A 217 -8.01 7.57 15.73
N TYR A 218 -8.14 6.28 15.41
CA TYR A 218 -7.54 5.71 14.19
C TYR A 218 -8.23 6.17 12.89
N ASN A 219 -9.50 6.55 12.97
CA ASN A 219 -10.23 7.08 11.81
C ASN A 219 -9.87 8.54 11.52
N ARG A 220 -9.55 9.34 12.55
CA ARG A 220 -9.02 10.70 12.40
C ARG A 220 -7.57 10.66 11.91
N ARG A 221 -7.38 10.72 10.61
CA ARG A 221 -6.06 10.56 9.99
C ARG A 221 -5.91 11.36 8.70
N VAL A 222 -4.68 11.56 8.32
CA VAL A 222 -4.32 12.00 6.96
C VAL A 222 -3.43 10.92 6.34
N ASP A 223 -3.87 10.37 5.23
CA ASP A 223 -3.13 9.36 4.46
C ASP A 223 -2.38 10.04 3.32
N ILE A 224 -1.06 9.84 3.24
CA ILE A 224 -0.25 10.27 2.11
C ILE A 224 0.12 9.02 1.32
N ILE A 225 -0.40 8.92 0.10
CA ILE A 225 -0.30 7.74 -0.75
C ILE A 225 0.71 8.03 -1.85
N ILE A 226 1.77 7.23 -1.90
CA ILE A 226 2.68 7.18 -3.04
C ILE A 226 2.04 6.24 -4.06
N LEU A 227 1.45 6.82 -5.09
CA LEU A 227 0.68 6.07 -6.08
C LEU A 227 1.58 5.13 -6.87
N ASP A 228 1.10 3.91 -7.08
CA ASP A 228 1.67 3.02 -8.08
C ASP A 228 1.20 3.46 -9.48
N GLU A 229 2.00 3.18 -10.49
CA GLU A 229 1.69 3.59 -11.86
C GLU A 229 0.43 2.86 -12.35
N GLY A 230 -0.58 3.64 -12.75
CA GLY A 230 -1.90 3.16 -13.18
C GLY A 230 -3.07 3.66 -12.35
N HIS A 231 -2.82 4.32 -11.21
CA HIS A 231 -3.85 4.90 -10.32
C HIS A 231 -3.85 6.46 -10.36
N PHE A 232 -3.80 7.04 -11.57
CA PHE A 232 -3.82 8.51 -11.76
C PHE A 232 -5.24 9.04 -11.87
#